data_cf944e56151805b369497a37c52350f5
#
_entry.id   cf944e56151805b369497a37c52350f5
#
_cell.length_a   1.000
_cell.length_b   1.000
_cell.length_c   1.000
_cell.angle_alpha   90.00
_cell.angle_beta   90.00
_cell.angle_gamma   90.00
#
_symmetry.space_group_name_H-M   'P 1'
#
loop_
_entity.id
_entity.type
_entity.pdbx_description
1 polymer ?
#
loop_
_entity_poly.entity_id
_entity_poly.type
_entity_poly.pdbx_seq_one_letter_code
_entity_poly.pdbx_strand_id
1 'polypeptide(L)'
;EFRRVLFRSLQDTVDVARQLLGKVLVRKIGNNTISGIITETEAYRHSDDPASHAYRGITPRNRAMFEKVGHAYVYFTYGMYHCVNVVAKSSRHPAGAVLIRALEPKSGLDLMKKNRNTDKISNLTSGPGKLAMALDITKKQYGEDIVKSKILYITDGITPKKIFASPRIGISAGLEKKWNFRI
;
A
#
# COMPACT_ATOMS: atom_id res chain seq x y z
N GLU A 1 15.03 11.52 13.64
CA GLU A 1 15.20 10.16 13.06
C GLU A 1 13.84 9.47 13.09
N PHE A 2 13.28 9.17 11.90
CA PHE A 2 11.95 8.55 11.81
C PHE A 2 12.05 7.08 12.24
N ARG A 3 11.28 6.71 13.27
CA ARG A 3 11.18 5.33 13.74
C ARG A 3 10.43 4.49 12.71
N ARG A 4 11.07 3.47 12.17
CA ARG A 4 10.46 2.56 11.20
C ARG A 4 9.44 1.65 11.87
N VAL A 5 8.29 1.47 11.23
CA VAL A 5 7.27 0.51 11.67
C VAL A 5 7.74 -0.91 11.35
N LEU A 6 7.74 -1.76 12.36
CA LEU A 6 8.23 -3.13 12.25
C LEU A 6 7.06 -4.11 12.04
N PHE A 7 6.71 -4.37 10.79
CA PHE A 7 5.79 -5.47 10.44
C PHE A 7 6.59 -6.77 10.28
N ARG A 8 7.05 -7.33 11.39
CA ARG A 8 7.91 -8.54 11.37
C ARG A 8 7.18 -9.82 11.71
N SER A 9 5.96 -9.74 12.24
CA SER A 9 5.20 -10.90 12.66
C SER A 9 4.07 -11.21 11.68
N LEU A 10 3.67 -12.48 11.65
CA LEU A 10 2.46 -12.92 10.96
C LEU A 10 1.25 -12.28 11.64
N GLN A 11 0.56 -11.40 10.95
CA GLN A 11 -0.66 -10.73 11.41
C GLN A 11 -1.74 -10.80 10.34
N ASP A 12 -3.00 -10.82 10.75
CA ASP A 12 -4.10 -10.81 9.79
C ASP A 12 -4.03 -9.57 8.89
N THR A 13 -4.25 -9.77 7.61
CA THR A 13 -4.16 -8.72 6.58
C THR A 13 -5.10 -7.55 6.87
N VAL A 14 -6.28 -7.83 7.45
CA VAL A 14 -7.28 -6.79 7.79
C VAL A 14 -6.80 -5.92 8.95
N ASP A 15 -6.15 -6.53 9.94
CA ASP A 15 -5.59 -5.80 11.08
C ASP A 15 -4.42 -4.91 10.63
N VAL A 16 -3.54 -5.43 9.79
CA VAL A 16 -2.43 -4.65 9.22
C VAL A 16 -2.95 -3.47 8.39
N ALA A 17 -4.04 -3.66 7.62
CA ALA A 17 -4.64 -2.57 6.85
C ALA A 17 -5.08 -1.39 7.74
N ARG A 18 -5.65 -1.67 8.91
CA ARG A 18 -6.01 -0.66 9.91
C ARG A 18 -4.78 0.00 10.55
N GLN A 19 -3.76 -0.79 10.88
CA GLN A 19 -2.54 -0.31 11.52
C GLN A 19 -1.69 0.58 10.61
N LEU A 20 -1.79 0.42 9.30
CA LEU A 20 -1.09 1.24 8.32
C LEU A 20 -1.65 2.65 8.20
N LEU A 21 -2.91 2.88 8.56
CA LEU A 21 -3.49 4.22 8.55
C LEU A 21 -2.77 5.14 9.53
N GLY A 22 -2.48 6.35 9.08
CA GLY A 22 -1.74 7.34 9.84
C GLY A 22 -0.22 7.16 9.80
N LYS A 23 0.30 6.03 9.29
CA LYS A 23 1.75 5.84 9.07
C LYS A 23 2.22 6.63 7.86
N VAL A 24 3.51 6.85 7.75
CA VAL A 24 4.11 7.62 6.66
C VAL A 24 4.82 6.70 5.69
N LEU A 25 4.37 6.66 4.45
CA LEU A 25 5.10 6.04 3.34
C LEU A 25 6.16 7.01 2.84
N VAL A 26 7.40 6.54 2.77
CA VAL A 26 8.57 7.34 2.35
C VAL A 26 9.23 6.69 1.14
N ARG A 27 9.52 7.51 0.13
CA ARG A 27 10.26 7.13 -1.07
C ARG A 27 11.47 8.05 -1.25
N LYS A 28 12.67 7.49 -1.37
CA LYS A 28 13.89 8.23 -1.69
C LYS A 28 14.31 7.97 -3.14
N ILE A 29 14.59 9.04 -3.87
CA ILE A 29 15.01 9.01 -5.27
C ILE A 29 16.25 9.92 -5.39
N GLY A 30 17.44 9.34 -5.45
CA GLY A 30 18.68 10.11 -5.33
C GLY A 30 18.69 10.88 -4.00
N ASN A 31 18.90 12.19 -4.09
CA ASN A 31 18.90 13.09 -2.92
C ASN A 31 17.49 13.58 -2.51
N ASN A 32 16.45 13.24 -3.27
CA ASN A 32 15.08 13.69 -2.99
C ASN A 32 14.35 12.70 -2.10
N THR A 33 13.54 13.23 -1.20
CA THR A 33 12.63 12.45 -0.36
C THR A 33 11.19 12.87 -0.62
N ILE A 34 10.35 11.91 -0.96
CA ILE A 34 8.92 12.09 -1.14
C ILE A 34 8.23 11.32 -0.03
N SER A 35 7.22 11.90 0.62
CA SER A 35 6.47 11.18 1.66
C SER A 35 5.03 11.66 1.77
N GLY A 36 4.18 10.78 2.32
CA GLY A 36 2.79 11.10 2.65
C GLY A 36 2.25 10.20 3.74
N ILE A 37 1.27 10.73 4.49
CA ILE A 37 0.54 9.98 5.51
C ILE A 37 -0.47 9.07 4.80
N ILE A 38 -0.49 7.78 5.15
CA ILE A 38 -1.44 6.81 4.60
C ILE A 38 -2.83 7.10 5.16
N THR A 39 -3.75 7.49 4.27
CA THR A 39 -5.13 7.88 4.62
C THR A 39 -6.17 6.87 4.20
N GLU A 40 -5.84 5.99 3.25
CA GLU A 40 -6.76 4.94 2.79
C GLU A 40 -5.99 3.66 2.45
N THR A 41 -6.53 2.52 2.90
CA THR A 41 -5.99 1.18 2.65
C THR A 41 -7.11 0.20 2.30
N GLU A 42 -6.76 -0.87 1.58
CA GLU A 42 -7.65 -2.03 1.38
C GLU A 42 -6.93 -3.34 1.69
N ALA A 43 -7.60 -4.22 2.42
CA ALA A 43 -7.09 -5.57 2.67
C ALA A 43 -7.55 -6.53 1.58
N TYR A 44 -6.61 -7.38 1.11
CA TYR A 44 -6.83 -8.48 0.19
C TYR A 44 -6.19 -9.73 0.76
N ARG A 45 -7.02 -10.70 1.12
CA ARG A 45 -6.58 -11.91 1.82
C ARG A 45 -6.41 -13.10 0.86
N HIS A 46 -6.52 -14.31 1.34
CA HIS A 46 -6.30 -15.54 0.57
C HIS A 46 -7.62 -16.17 0.08
N SER A 47 -7.82 -17.45 0.32
CA SER A 47 -8.89 -18.30 -0.22
C SER A 47 -10.32 -17.95 0.25
N ASP A 48 -10.47 -17.14 1.27
CA ASP A 48 -11.75 -16.60 1.72
C ASP A 48 -12.11 -15.25 1.08
N ASP A 49 -11.29 -14.75 0.17
CA ASP A 49 -11.43 -13.43 -0.46
C ASP A 49 -11.42 -13.51 -1.99
N PRO A 50 -12.59 -13.66 -2.62
CA PRO A 50 -12.67 -13.82 -4.08
C PRO A 50 -12.21 -12.60 -4.88
N ALA A 51 -12.05 -11.42 -4.26
CA ALA A 51 -11.47 -10.25 -4.89
C ALA A 51 -9.94 -10.21 -4.84
N SER A 52 -9.31 -11.09 -4.09
CA SER A 52 -7.85 -11.12 -3.95
C SER A 52 -7.17 -11.79 -5.14
N HIS A 53 -6.05 -11.24 -5.57
CA HIS A 53 -5.18 -11.92 -6.54
C HIS A 53 -4.68 -13.28 -6.04
N ALA A 54 -4.61 -13.50 -4.73
CA ALA A 54 -4.20 -14.76 -4.12
C ALA A 54 -5.32 -15.81 -4.02
N TYR A 55 -6.56 -15.46 -4.34
CA TYR A 55 -7.74 -16.32 -4.17
C TYR A 55 -7.59 -17.69 -4.83
N ARG A 56 -7.09 -17.71 -6.07
CA ARG A 56 -6.92 -18.94 -6.87
C ARG A 56 -5.53 -19.55 -6.76
N GLY A 57 -4.73 -19.14 -5.77
CA GLY A 57 -3.39 -19.63 -5.56
C GLY A 57 -2.29 -18.75 -6.17
N ILE A 58 -1.06 -19.30 -6.17
CA ILE A 58 0.13 -18.57 -6.57
C ILE A 58 0.29 -18.50 -8.10
N THR A 59 0.72 -17.34 -8.57
CA THR A 59 1.09 -17.06 -9.96
C THR A 59 2.38 -16.24 -10.00
N PRO A 60 3.08 -16.12 -11.13
CA PRO A 60 4.25 -15.22 -11.24
C PRO A 60 3.93 -13.78 -10.85
N ARG A 61 2.71 -13.33 -11.13
CA ARG A 61 2.26 -11.96 -10.82
C ARG A 61 2.08 -11.70 -9.32
N ASN A 62 1.48 -12.63 -8.60
CA ASN A 62 1.08 -12.46 -7.19
C ASN A 62 2.03 -13.14 -6.19
N ARG A 63 3.13 -13.70 -6.66
CA ARG A 63 4.07 -14.49 -5.87
C ARG A 63 4.46 -13.83 -4.54
N ALA A 64 4.72 -12.52 -4.55
CA ALA A 64 5.08 -11.78 -3.34
C ALA A 64 4.06 -11.90 -2.22
N MET A 65 2.75 -12.03 -2.53
CA MET A 65 1.71 -12.18 -1.51
C MET A 65 1.87 -13.45 -0.66
N PHE A 66 2.56 -14.47 -1.17
CA PHE A 66 2.85 -15.74 -0.50
C PHE A 66 4.21 -15.76 0.20
N GLU A 67 5.07 -14.77 -0.07
CA GLU A 67 6.45 -14.71 0.43
C GLU A 67 6.54 -13.98 1.78
N LYS A 68 7.54 -13.14 1.98
CA LYS A 68 7.85 -12.51 3.27
C LYS A 68 6.91 -11.35 3.57
N VAL A 69 6.39 -11.27 4.80
CA VAL A 69 5.64 -10.12 5.30
C VAL A 69 6.51 -8.86 5.31
N GLY A 70 5.87 -7.69 5.16
CA GLY A 70 6.57 -6.41 5.13
C GLY A 70 7.33 -6.14 3.84
N HIS A 71 7.13 -6.95 2.79
CA HIS A 71 7.69 -6.70 1.47
C HIS A 71 6.66 -6.02 0.56
N ALA A 72 7.14 -5.23 -0.39
CA ALA A 72 6.30 -4.56 -1.37
C ALA A 72 5.80 -5.55 -2.43
N TYR A 73 4.49 -5.61 -2.63
CA TYR A 73 3.86 -6.22 -3.78
C TYR A 73 3.40 -5.13 -4.73
N VAL A 74 4.12 -4.96 -5.84
CA VAL A 74 3.81 -3.94 -6.85
C VAL A 74 3.33 -4.63 -8.11
N TYR A 75 2.14 -4.27 -8.60
CA TYR A 75 1.61 -4.81 -9.84
C TYR A 75 1.15 -3.70 -10.79
N PHE A 76 1.16 -4.03 -12.08
CA PHE A 76 0.72 -3.15 -13.15
C PHE A 76 -0.75 -3.42 -13.47
N THR A 77 -1.54 -2.38 -13.64
CA THR A 77 -2.99 -2.49 -13.88
C THR A 77 -3.47 -1.49 -14.93
N TYR A 78 -4.55 -1.84 -15.63
CA TYR A 78 -5.16 -1.05 -16.70
C TYR A 78 -4.18 -0.61 -17.80
N GLY A 79 -3.06 -1.31 -17.98
CA GLY A 79 -2.09 -0.96 -19.02
C GLY A 79 -1.32 0.35 -18.80
N MET A 80 -1.47 1.01 -17.64
CA MET A 80 -0.87 2.33 -17.43
C MET A 80 -0.47 2.67 -15.99
N TYR A 81 -0.93 1.93 -14.98
CA TYR A 81 -0.69 2.27 -13.58
C TYR A 81 -0.04 1.15 -12.80
N HIS A 82 0.77 1.52 -11.82
CA HIS A 82 1.24 0.62 -10.78
C HIS A 82 0.41 0.82 -9.51
N CYS A 83 0.25 -0.28 -8.75
CA CYS A 83 -0.34 -0.24 -7.41
C CYS A 83 0.67 -0.84 -6.43
N VAL A 84 0.89 -0.19 -5.30
CA VAL A 84 1.79 -0.65 -4.25
C VAL A 84 1.02 -1.22 -3.07
N ASN A 85 1.41 -2.41 -2.67
CA ASN A 85 0.85 -3.12 -1.53
C ASN A 85 1.95 -3.52 -0.56
N VAL A 86 1.58 -3.72 0.70
CA VAL A 86 2.41 -4.31 1.74
C VAL A 86 1.95 -5.75 1.96
N VAL A 87 2.85 -6.71 1.82
CA VAL A 87 2.53 -8.12 2.11
C VAL A 87 2.26 -8.28 3.60
N ALA A 88 1.07 -8.79 3.92
CA ALA A 88 0.61 -9.09 5.27
C ALA A 88 -0.23 -10.37 5.24
N LYS A 89 0.12 -11.33 6.08
CA LYS A 89 -0.52 -12.65 6.13
C LYS A 89 -0.38 -13.27 7.51
N SER A 90 -1.22 -14.23 7.83
CA SER A 90 -1.18 -14.98 9.08
C SER A 90 -0.98 -16.47 8.83
N SER A 91 -0.78 -17.27 9.87
CA SER A 91 -0.74 -18.73 9.76
C SER A 91 -2.05 -19.31 9.22
N ARG A 92 -3.18 -18.70 9.58
CA ARG A 92 -4.50 -19.09 9.08
C ARG A 92 -4.73 -18.71 7.61
N HIS A 93 -4.15 -17.58 7.17
CA HIS A 93 -4.26 -17.07 5.80
C HIS A 93 -2.85 -16.86 5.25
N PRO A 94 -2.27 -17.87 4.56
CA PRO A 94 -0.85 -17.90 4.18
C PRO A 94 -0.47 -16.97 3.04
N ALA A 95 -1.41 -16.18 2.53
CA ALA A 95 -1.15 -15.12 1.56
C ALA A 95 -2.05 -13.91 1.85
N GLY A 96 -1.58 -12.74 1.47
CA GLY A 96 -2.36 -11.50 1.56
C GLY A 96 -1.49 -10.27 1.35
N ALA A 97 -2.15 -9.17 1.07
CA ALA A 97 -1.51 -7.87 0.93
C ALA A 97 -2.48 -6.73 1.25
N VAL A 98 -1.94 -5.64 1.73
CA VAL A 98 -2.67 -4.39 1.96
C VAL A 98 -2.32 -3.41 0.85
N LEU A 99 -3.31 -3.03 0.06
CA LEU A 99 -3.19 -1.97 -0.94
C LEU A 99 -3.17 -0.61 -0.25
N ILE A 100 -2.15 0.20 -0.55
CA ILE A 100 -2.14 1.62 -0.16
C ILE A 100 -2.89 2.39 -1.25
N ARG A 101 -4.01 3.02 -0.88
CA ARG A 101 -4.90 3.66 -1.85
C ARG A 101 -4.74 5.17 -1.94
N ALA A 102 -4.52 5.81 -0.82
CA ALA A 102 -4.34 7.25 -0.79
C ALA A 102 -3.35 7.69 0.29
N LEU A 103 -2.70 8.80 0.01
CA LEU A 103 -1.82 9.49 0.95
C LEU A 103 -2.24 10.95 1.06
N GLU A 104 -2.07 11.53 2.25
CA GLU A 104 -1.95 12.97 2.42
C GLU A 104 -0.47 13.35 2.18
N PRO A 105 -0.15 14.14 1.14
CA PRO A 105 1.22 14.53 0.82
C PRO A 105 1.87 15.31 1.97
N LYS A 106 3.13 14.96 2.31
CA LYS A 106 3.86 15.58 3.42
C LYS A 106 5.15 16.27 2.97
N SER A 107 5.94 15.62 2.13
CA SER A 107 7.18 16.19 1.59
C SER A 107 7.41 15.80 0.13
N GLY A 108 8.21 16.59 -0.59
CA GLY A 108 8.52 16.36 -1.99
C GLY A 108 7.37 16.73 -2.94
N LEU A 109 6.55 17.71 -2.58
CA LEU A 109 5.38 18.16 -3.36
C LEU A 109 5.72 18.53 -4.80
N ASP A 110 6.82 19.27 -5.03
CA ASP A 110 7.21 19.69 -6.38
C ASP A 110 7.56 18.50 -7.27
N LEU A 111 8.23 17.50 -6.70
CA LEU A 111 8.52 16.27 -7.43
C LEU A 111 7.25 15.44 -7.69
N MET A 112 6.33 15.38 -6.72
CA MET A 112 5.02 14.74 -6.94
C MET A 112 4.24 15.43 -8.07
N LYS A 113 4.20 16.76 -8.09
CA LYS A 113 3.54 17.56 -9.14
C LYS A 113 4.17 17.26 -10.51
N LYS A 114 5.50 17.27 -10.59
CA LYS A 114 6.22 16.90 -11.81
C LYS A 114 5.88 15.50 -12.29
N ASN A 115 5.96 14.49 -11.40
CA ASN A 115 5.68 13.10 -11.73
C ASN A 115 4.22 12.88 -12.17
N ARG A 116 3.29 13.67 -11.62
CA ARG A 116 1.86 13.60 -11.90
C ARG A 116 1.40 14.54 -13.02
N ASN A 117 2.26 15.43 -13.47
CA ASN A 117 1.93 16.52 -14.41
C ASN A 117 0.67 17.29 -14.00
N THR A 118 0.61 17.73 -12.73
CA THR A 118 -0.51 18.49 -12.17
C THR A 118 -0.09 19.30 -10.95
N ASP A 119 -0.60 20.52 -10.82
CA ASP A 119 -0.40 21.38 -9.65
C ASP A 119 -1.46 21.18 -8.56
N LYS A 120 -2.53 20.44 -8.85
CA LYS A 120 -3.64 20.22 -7.93
C LYS A 120 -3.24 19.25 -6.82
N ILE A 121 -2.87 19.78 -5.65
CA ILE A 121 -2.37 19.00 -4.48
C ILE A 121 -3.35 17.89 -4.08
N SER A 122 -4.67 18.18 -4.01
CA SER A 122 -5.71 17.20 -3.65
C SER A 122 -5.81 16.01 -4.64
N ASN A 123 -5.19 16.11 -5.82
CA ASN A 123 -5.21 15.07 -6.85
C ASN A 123 -3.87 14.31 -6.97
N LEU A 124 -2.85 14.68 -6.20
CA LEU A 124 -1.51 14.09 -6.35
C LEU A 124 -1.50 12.60 -5.99
N THR A 125 -2.14 12.23 -4.88
CA THR A 125 -2.04 10.90 -4.26
C THR A 125 -3.40 10.32 -3.83
N SER A 126 -4.51 10.82 -4.40
CA SER A 126 -5.88 10.46 -4.07
C SER A 126 -6.38 9.20 -4.80
N GLY A 127 -5.55 8.20 -4.94
CA GLY A 127 -5.86 6.91 -5.56
C GLY A 127 -4.59 6.08 -5.77
N PRO A 128 -4.68 4.73 -5.87
CA PRO A 128 -3.53 3.84 -5.83
C PRO A 128 -2.57 4.06 -7.02
N GLY A 129 -3.09 4.25 -8.22
CA GLY A 129 -2.27 4.58 -9.40
C GLY A 129 -1.65 5.97 -9.31
N LYS A 130 -2.41 6.93 -8.78
CA LYS A 130 -1.95 8.31 -8.60
C LYS A 130 -0.78 8.38 -7.62
N LEU A 131 -0.91 7.75 -6.46
CA LEU A 131 0.17 7.74 -5.47
C LEU A 131 1.41 7.00 -5.95
N ALA A 132 1.26 5.88 -6.65
CA ALA A 132 2.40 5.16 -7.21
C ALA A 132 3.15 6.02 -8.24
N MET A 133 2.43 6.73 -9.11
CA MET A 133 3.02 7.67 -10.07
C MET A 133 3.68 8.86 -9.34
N ALA A 134 3.01 9.48 -8.35
CA ALA A 134 3.55 10.60 -7.60
C ALA A 134 4.88 10.25 -6.89
N LEU A 135 4.98 9.02 -6.36
CA LEU A 135 6.16 8.53 -5.64
C LEU A 135 7.18 7.81 -6.56
N ASP A 136 6.95 7.77 -7.87
CA ASP A 136 7.77 7.01 -8.82
C ASP A 136 7.99 5.55 -8.35
N ILE A 137 6.88 4.90 -7.95
CA ILE A 137 6.86 3.49 -7.58
C ILE A 137 6.45 2.68 -8.81
N THR A 138 7.34 1.79 -9.23
CA THR A 138 7.15 0.94 -10.40
C THR A 138 7.43 -0.53 -10.05
N LYS A 139 7.44 -1.40 -11.04
CA LYS A 139 7.85 -2.81 -10.86
C LYS A 139 9.27 -2.96 -10.26
N LYS A 140 10.11 -1.95 -10.33
CA LYS A 140 11.45 -1.95 -9.71
C LYS A 140 11.42 -2.11 -8.20
N GLN A 141 10.33 -1.71 -7.55
CA GLN A 141 10.13 -1.85 -6.10
C GLN A 141 9.41 -3.16 -5.72
N TYR A 142 9.11 -4.04 -6.67
CA TYR A 142 8.55 -5.37 -6.36
C TYR A 142 9.51 -6.17 -5.49
N GLY A 143 9.03 -6.68 -4.36
CA GLY A 143 9.82 -7.47 -3.42
C GLY A 143 10.72 -6.65 -2.47
N GLU A 144 10.68 -5.32 -2.53
CA GLU A 144 11.44 -4.45 -1.62
C GLU A 144 11.01 -4.67 -0.16
N ASP A 145 11.98 -4.89 0.74
CA ASP A 145 11.73 -4.98 2.19
C ASP A 145 11.44 -3.58 2.76
N ILE A 146 10.18 -3.20 2.85
CA ILE A 146 9.76 -1.85 3.29
C ILE A 146 10.04 -1.55 4.77
N VAL A 147 10.48 -2.54 5.54
CA VAL A 147 10.92 -2.37 6.93
C VAL A 147 12.37 -1.93 7.00
N LYS A 148 13.23 -2.50 6.14
CA LYS A 148 14.69 -2.31 6.17
C LYS A 148 15.20 -1.42 5.05
N SER A 149 14.44 -1.27 3.96
CA SER A 149 14.85 -0.51 2.80
C SER A 149 15.25 0.93 3.13
N LYS A 150 16.21 1.43 2.36
CA LYS A 150 16.63 2.85 2.41
C LYS A 150 15.91 3.69 1.36
N ILE A 151 15.21 3.06 0.40
CA ILE A 151 14.62 3.74 -0.76
C ILE A 151 13.07 3.73 -0.77
N LEU A 152 12.42 2.73 -0.16
CA LEU A 152 10.98 2.67 0.02
C LEU A 152 10.67 2.03 1.36
N TYR A 153 10.10 2.78 2.29
CA TYR A 153 9.85 2.30 3.65
C TYR A 153 8.68 3.02 4.32
N ILE A 154 8.19 2.44 5.40
CA ILE A 154 7.13 3.01 6.22
C ILE A 154 7.70 3.39 7.59
N THR A 155 7.28 4.54 8.12
CA THR A 155 7.65 5.02 9.45
C THR A 155 6.41 5.34 10.29
N ASP A 156 6.62 5.58 11.57
CA ASP A 156 5.60 6.11 12.44
C ASP A 156 5.10 7.46 11.92
N GLY A 157 3.84 7.77 12.21
CA GLY A 157 3.18 8.99 11.84
C GLY A 157 2.20 9.42 12.92
N ILE A 158 0.93 9.59 12.57
CA ILE A 158 -0.14 9.93 13.50
C ILE A 158 -0.91 8.69 13.93
N THR A 159 -1.55 8.75 15.09
CA THR A 159 -2.55 7.76 15.52
C THR A 159 -3.94 8.30 15.17
N PRO A 160 -4.67 7.63 14.26
CA PRO A 160 -6.01 8.09 13.88
C PRO A 160 -6.97 8.06 15.07
N LYS A 161 -7.77 9.12 15.26
CA LYS A 161 -8.84 9.14 16.27
C LYS A 161 -10.01 8.25 15.91
N LYS A 162 -10.27 8.06 14.60
CA LYS A 162 -11.38 7.27 14.07
C LYS A 162 -10.98 6.65 12.74
N ILE A 163 -11.41 5.40 12.54
CA ILE A 163 -11.24 4.67 11.27
C ILE A 163 -12.62 4.33 10.75
N PHE A 164 -12.89 4.67 9.50
CA PHE A 164 -14.09 4.30 8.78
C PHE A 164 -13.84 3.04 7.95
N ALA A 165 -14.81 2.14 7.89
CA ALA A 165 -14.77 0.94 7.08
C ALA A 165 -15.92 0.92 6.07
N SER A 166 -15.62 0.56 4.83
CA SER A 166 -16.58 0.47 3.72
C SER A 166 -16.23 -0.70 2.80
N PRO A 167 -17.11 -1.09 1.87
CA PRO A 167 -16.75 -2.01 0.80
C PRO A 167 -15.55 -1.49 0.01
N ARG A 168 -14.75 -2.42 -0.51
CA ARG A 168 -13.57 -2.11 -1.35
C ARG A 168 -14.01 -1.55 -2.70
N ILE A 169 -13.16 -0.75 -3.32
CA ILE A 169 -13.43 -0.03 -4.56
C ILE A 169 -12.91 -0.81 -5.77
N GLY A 170 -13.71 -0.88 -6.83
CA GLY A 170 -13.29 -1.46 -8.10
C GLY A 170 -13.22 -2.99 -8.11
N ILE A 171 -13.91 -3.67 -7.18
CA ILE A 171 -14.07 -5.12 -7.14
C ILE A 171 -15.48 -5.54 -7.56
N SER A 172 -15.60 -6.77 -8.08
CA SER A 172 -16.88 -7.36 -8.49
C SER A 172 -17.33 -8.53 -7.59
N ALA A 173 -16.49 -8.95 -6.64
CA ALA A 173 -16.76 -10.05 -5.71
C ALA A 173 -16.28 -9.68 -4.31
N GLY A 174 -16.80 -10.36 -3.26
CA GLY A 174 -16.46 -10.07 -1.87
C GLY A 174 -16.94 -8.69 -1.40
N LEU A 175 -18.05 -8.20 -1.95
CA LEU A 175 -18.62 -6.87 -1.66
C LEU A 175 -19.14 -6.74 -0.23
N GLU A 176 -19.49 -7.85 0.41
CA GLU A 176 -19.91 -7.92 1.79
C GLU A 176 -18.79 -7.58 2.79
N LYS A 177 -17.53 -7.71 2.36
CA LYS A 177 -16.34 -7.43 3.17
C LYS A 177 -16.04 -5.94 3.19
N LYS A 178 -16.27 -5.28 4.33
CA LYS A 178 -15.95 -3.86 4.54
C LYS A 178 -14.44 -3.67 4.83
N TRP A 179 -13.59 -4.05 3.88
CA TRP A 179 -12.12 -4.05 4.03
C TRP A 179 -11.42 -2.89 3.31
N ASN A 180 -12.15 -1.84 2.98
CA ASN A 180 -11.60 -0.52 2.70
C ASN A 180 -11.65 0.29 4.01
N PHE A 181 -10.49 0.82 4.43
CA PHE A 181 -10.33 1.59 5.65
C PHE A 181 -9.76 2.96 5.33
N ARG A 182 -10.28 4.00 6.00
CA ARG A 182 -9.86 5.40 5.80
C ARG A 182 -9.98 6.25 7.06
N ILE A 183 -9.24 7.35 7.08
CA ILE A 183 -9.24 8.38 8.12
C ILE A 183 -9.49 9.75 7.51
#